data_0bde3180669673d7f16b125d56f1e0dc
#
_entry.id   0bde3180669673d7f16b125d56f1e0dc
#
_cell.length_a   1.000
_cell.length_b   1.000
_cell.length_c   1.000
_cell.angle_alpha   90.00
_cell.angle_beta   90.00
_cell.angle_gamma   90.00
#
_symmetry.space_group_name_H-M   'P 1'
#
loop_
_entity.id
_entity.type
_entity.pdbx_description
1 polymer ?
#
loop_
_entity_poly.entity_id
_entity_poly.type
_entity_poly.pdbx_seq_one_letter_code
_entity_poly.pdbx_strand_id
1 'polypeptide(L)'
;MFAAPINMFSLAYPEKSSNWTNRFQMFATQNMWTFILLDSYNGRLWQVQYSTQDLDNLFCIPINKYELVENNERCIFSIQPLTSMYQYYLINDNTGDMWKFQWSTKGDDYRWIERFR
;
A
#
# COMPACT_ATOMS: atom_id res chain seq x y z
N MET A 1 -4.02 4.51 14.66
CA MET A 1 -4.35 5.22 13.41
C MET A 1 -4.18 4.28 12.23
N PHE A 2 -5.11 4.25 11.33
CA PHE A 2 -5.08 3.37 10.18
C PHE A 2 -4.47 4.09 8.98
N ALA A 3 -3.70 3.36 8.16
CA ALA A 3 -3.30 3.83 6.86
C ALA A 3 -4.50 3.75 5.94
N ALA A 4 -5.15 4.87 5.71
CA ALA A 4 -6.33 4.92 4.87
C ALA A 4 -5.93 5.15 3.41
N PRO A 5 -6.65 4.57 2.44
CA PRO A 5 -6.45 4.95 1.05
C PRO A 5 -6.65 6.45 0.86
N ILE A 6 -5.78 7.06 0.05
CA ILE A 6 -5.92 8.48 -0.24
C ILE A 6 -7.28 8.77 -0.88
N ASN A 7 -7.72 7.87 -1.72
CA ASN A 7 -9.02 7.99 -2.36
C ASN A 7 -10.18 7.90 -1.38
N MET A 8 -9.93 7.68 -0.09
CA MET A 8 -10.98 7.77 0.91
C MET A 8 -11.58 9.17 0.99
N PHE A 9 -10.88 10.18 0.54
CA PHE A 9 -11.51 11.49 0.41
C PHE A 9 -12.72 11.44 -0.49
N SER A 10 -12.77 10.49 -1.38
CA SER A 10 -13.94 10.27 -2.22
C SER A 10 -15.15 9.75 -1.43
N LEU A 11 -14.96 9.31 -0.19
CA LEU A 11 -16.08 8.97 0.69
C LEU A 11 -16.92 10.20 1.04
N ALA A 12 -16.38 11.39 0.84
CA ALA A 12 -17.16 12.62 0.91
C ALA A 12 -18.18 12.71 -0.24
N TYR A 13 -18.04 11.87 -1.25
CA TYR A 13 -18.91 11.84 -2.41
C TYR A 13 -19.82 10.61 -2.31
N PRO A 14 -21.05 10.77 -1.90
CA PRO A 14 -21.94 9.64 -1.62
C PRO A 14 -22.35 8.86 -2.85
N GLU A 15 -22.06 9.35 -4.03
CA GLU A 15 -22.37 8.66 -5.29
C GLU A 15 -21.49 7.44 -5.53
N LYS A 16 -20.41 7.26 -4.78
CA LYS A 16 -19.64 6.04 -4.89
C LYS A 16 -20.42 4.89 -4.32
N SER A 17 -20.82 4.00 -5.19
CA SER A 17 -21.62 2.86 -4.77
C SER A 17 -20.80 1.91 -3.88
N SER A 18 -21.49 1.18 -3.03
CA SER A 18 -20.87 0.14 -2.21
C SER A 18 -20.28 -1.01 -3.04
N ASN A 19 -20.71 -1.14 -4.30
CA ASN A 19 -20.20 -2.16 -5.21
C ASN A 19 -18.92 -1.72 -5.92
N TRP A 20 -18.52 -0.48 -5.72
CA TRP A 20 -17.34 0.04 -6.39
C TRP A 20 -16.10 -0.45 -5.69
N THR A 21 -15.27 -1.18 -6.43
CA THR A 21 -14.03 -1.73 -5.89
C THR A 21 -12.85 -1.09 -6.58
N ASN A 22 -11.89 -0.64 -5.79
CA ASN A 22 -10.63 -0.11 -6.27
C ASN A 22 -9.58 -1.18 -6.18
N ARG A 23 -9.20 -1.72 -7.30
CA ARG A 23 -8.07 -2.65 -7.34
C ARG A 23 -6.82 -1.99 -6.79
N PHE A 24 -6.46 -0.82 -7.32
CA PHE A 24 -5.29 -0.09 -6.87
C PHE A 24 -5.71 0.96 -5.84
N GLN A 25 -5.06 0.92 -4.69
CA GLN A 25 -5.37 1.82 -3.58
C GLN A 25 -4.11 2.50 -3.10
N MET A 26 -4.20 3.79 -2.83
CA MET A 26 -3.08 4.58 -2.36
C MET A 26 -3.28 4.98 -0.91
N PHE A 27 -2.25 4.76 -0.10
CA PHE A 27 -2.28 5.04 1.34
C PHE A 27 -1.25 6.10 1.69
N ALA A 28 -1.67 7.10 2.43
CA ALA A 28 -0.77 8.10 2.97
C ALA A 28 0.12 7.46 4.05
N THR A 29 1.34 7.95 4.16
CA THR A 29 2.23 7.62 5.27
C THR A 29 2.36 8.85 6.18
N GLN A 30 3.09 8.71 7.29
CA GLN A 30 3.40 9.85 8.14
C GLN A 30 4.39 10.82 7.49
N ASN A 31 5.08 10.38 6.44
CA ASN A 31 5.90 11.26 5.61
C ASN A 31 5.01 11.83 4.51
N MET A 32 4.85 13.16 4.48
CA MET A 32 3.95 13.82 3.54
C MET A 32 4.31 13.62 2.07
N TRP A 33 5.54 13.18 1.79
CA TRP A 33 6.03 12.99 0.42
C TRP A 33 5.98 11.54 -0.04
N THR A 34 5.57 10.62 0.85
CA THR A 34 5.63 9.19 0.58
C THR A 34 4.26 8.55 0.75
N PHE A 35 3.90 7.73 -0.22
CA PHE A 35 2.65 6.98 -0.23
C PHE A 35 2.93 5.52 -0.55
N ILE A 36 2.03 4.66 -0.14
CA ILE A 36 2.06 3.24 -0.48
C ILE A 36 0.95 2.97 -1.48
N LEU A 37 1.32 2.38 -2.61
CA LEU A 37 0.36 1.90 -3.61
C LEU A 37 0.20 0.40 -3.43
N LEU A 38 -1.03 -0.05 -3.29
CA LEU A 38 -1.39 -1.45 -3.13
C LEU A 38 -2.19 -1.92 -4.33
N ASP A 39 -1.78 -3.04 -4.91
CA ASP A 39 -2.67 -3.82 -5.77
C ASP A 39 -3.43 -4.79 -4.86
N SER A 40 -4.67 -4.46 -4.54
CA SER A 40 -5.46 -5.23 -3.60
C SER A 40 -5.89 -6.60 -4.13
N TYR A 41 -5.68 -6.87 -5.40
CA TYR A 41 -5.98 -8.18 -5.97
C TYR A 41 -4.89 -9.20 -5.65
N ASN A 42 -3.62 -8.79 -5.71
CA ASN A 42 -2.50 -9.75 -5.66
C ASN A 42 -1.48 -9.46 -4.56
N GLY A 43 -1.63 -8.36 -3.83
CA GLY A 43 -0.74 -8.02 -2.74
C GLY A 43 0.56 -7.34 -3.15
N ARG A 44 0.70 -6.90 -4.40
CA ARG A 44 1.85 -6.10 -4.81
C ARG A 44 1.80 -4.72 -4.17
N LEU A 45 2.97 -4.26 -3.78
CA LEU A 45 3.15 -2.99 -3.07
C LEU A 45 4.24 -2.18 -3.72
N TRP A 46 4.03 -0.87 -3.78
CA TRP A 46 5.02 0.09 -4.27
C TRP A 46 5.13 1.25 -3.30
N GLN A 47 6.33 1.77 -3.19
CA GLN A 47 6.58 3.06 -2.56
C GLN A 47 6.46 4.12 -3.63
N VAL A 48 5.59 5.09 -3.41
CA VAL A 48 5.39 6.23 -4.31
C VAL A 48 5.90 7.47 -3.60
N GLN A 49 6.80 8.18 -4.24
CA GLN A 49 7.38 9.36 -3.63
C GLN A 49 7.37 10.52 -4.63
N TYR A 50 7.11 11.71 -4.11
CA TYR A 50 7.13 12.91 -4.93
C TYR A 50 7.76 14.07 -4.18
N SER A 51 8.13 15.10 -4.95
CA SER A 51 8.60 16.38 -4.42
C SER A 51 8.03 17.49 -5.27
N THR A 52 7.61 18.56 -4.64
CA THR A 52 7.15 19.75 -5.36
C THR A 52 8.29 20.62 -5.86
N GLN A 53 9.50 20.42 -5.34
CA GLN A 53 10.66 21.22 -5.67
C GLN A 53 11.63 20.53 -6.62
N ASP A 54 11.60 19.20 -6.66
CA ASP A 54 12.54 18.41 -7.44
C ASP A 54 11.78 17.28 -8.13
N LEU A 55 11.51 17.48 -9.41
CA LEU A 55 10.76 16.53 -10.22
C LEU A 55 11.53 15.24 -10.46
N ASP A 56 12.86 15.25 -10.28
CA ASP A 56 13.67 14.02 -10.40
C ASP A 56 13.42 13.05 -9.25
N ASN A 57 12.75 13.51 -8.19
CA ASN A 57 12.36 12.67 -7.05
C ASN A 57 10.93 12.13 -7.17
N LEU A 58 10.39 12.10 -8.37
CA LEU A 58 9.15 11.39 -8.63
C LEU A 58 9.46 9.94 -8.97
N PHE A 59 9.10 9.01 -8.08
CA PHE A 59 9.31 7.61 -8.40
C PHE A 59 8.23 6.71 -7.77
N CYS A 60 8.06 5.56 -8.40
CA CYS A 60 7.22 4.48 -7.92
C CYS A 60 8.07 3.22 -7.99
N ILE A 61 8.41 2.65 -6.84
CA ILE A 61 9.38 1.58 -6.73
C ILE A 61 8.77 0.40 -5.97
N PRO A 62 8.93 -0.85 -6.46
CA PRO A 62 8.31 -1.99 -5.79
C PRO A 62 8.93 -2.25 -4.42
N ILE A 63 8.08 -2.62 -3.46
CA ILE A 63 8.48 -3.09 -2.15
C ILE A 63 8.65 -4.60 -2.20
N ASN A 64 7.72 -5.31 -2.84
CA ASN A 64 7.85 -6.74 -3.09
C ASN A 64 8.02 -7.02 -4.58
N LYS A 65 8.70 -8.12 -4.89
CA LYS A 65 9.04 -8.47 -6.27
C LYS A 65 7.98 -9.32 -6.96
N TYR A 66 7.11 -9.96 -6.20
CA TYR A 66 6.18 -10.95 -6.73
C TYR A 66 4.77 -10.70 -6.22
N GLU A 67 3.81 -11.15 -7.00
CA GLU A 67 2.44 -11.27 -6.54
C GLU A 67 2.36 -12.29 -5.42
N LEU A 68 1.58 -11.99 -4.39
CA LEU A 68 1.40 -12.90 -3.26
C LEU A 68 0.29 -13.91 -3.56
N VAL A 69 -0.64 -13.55 -4.41
CA VAL A 69 -1.69 -14.43 -4.93
C VAL A 69 -1.78 -14.19 -6.43
N GLU A 70 -1.74 -15.25 -7.21
CA GLU A 70 -1.82 -15.18 -8.66
C GLU A 70 -3.26 -15.24 -9.14
N ASN A 71 -3.53 -14.56 -10.25
CA ASN A 71 -4.79 -14.67 -11.01
C ASN A 71 -6.05 -14.39 -10.17
N ASN A 72 -5.95 -13.56 -9.15
CA ASN A 72 -7.08 -13.17 -8.36
C ASN A 72 -7.75 -11.94 -8.98
N GLU A 73 -9.07 -11.91 -8.98
CA GLU A 73 -9.87 -10.86 -9.60
C GLU A 73 -10.71 -10.07 -8.59
N ARG A 74 -10.37 -10.15 -7.31
CA ARG A 74 -11.10 -9.42 -6.26
C ARG A 74 -10.14 -8.75 -5.31
N CYS A 75 -10.61 -7.67 -4.68
CA CYS A 75 -9.88 -6.99 -3.63
C CYS A 75 -9.89 -7.84 -2.37
N ILE A 76 -8.75 -8.47 -2.08
CA ILE A 76 -8.62 -9.32 -0.89
C ILE A 76 -7.52 -8.86 0.06
N PHE A 77 -6.72 -7.88 -0.34
CA PHE A 77 -5.64 -7.38 0.51
C PHE A 77 -5.97 -6.03 1.12
N SER A 78 -5.59 -5.87 2.37
CA SER A 78 -5.71 -4.60 3.10
C SER A 78 -4.44 -4.31 3.89
N ILE A 79 -4.25 -3.04 4.23
CA ILE A 79 -3.07 -2.54 4.93
C ILE A 79 -3.48 -1.98 6.29
N GLN A 80 -2.63 -2.25 7.29
CA GLN A 80 -2.78 -1.74 8.64
C GLN A 80 -1.45 -1.13 9.08
N PRO A 81 -1.42 0.15 9.54
CA PRO A 81 -0.17 0.74 10.00
C PRO A 81 0.29 0.15 11.34
N LEU A 82 1.60 0.16 11.53
CA LEU A 82 2.23 -0.13 12.80
C LEU A 82 2.59 1.18 13.51
N THR A 83 3.18 1.06 14.70
CA THR A 83 3.63 2.23 15.45
C THR A 83 4.79 2.94 14.78
N SER A 84 5.66 2.18 14.07
CA SER A 84 6.71 2.78 13.25
C SER A 84 6.11 3.37 11.98
N MET A 85 6.51 4.59 11.63
CA MET A 85 6.03 5.23 10.41
C MET A 85 6.43 4.50 9.14
N TYR A 86 7.45 3.62 9.21
CA TYR A 86 7.99 2.92 8.05
C TYR A 86 7.38 1.54 7.84
N GLN A 87 6.60 1.03 8.80
CA GLN A 87 6.18 -0.37 8.80
C GLN A 87 4.67 -0.51 8.85
N TYR A 88 4.19 -1.54 8.16
CA TYR A 88 2.78 -1.84 8.02
C TYR A 88 2.56 -3.34 8.00
N TYR A 89 1.34 -3.76 8.38
CA TYR A 89 0.85 -5.09 8.09
C TYR A 89 0.14 -5.09 6.75
N LEU A 90 0.29 -6.18 6.01
CA LEU A 90 -0.51 -6.50 4.85
C LEU A 90 -1.28 -7.78 5.17
N ILE A 91 -2.57 -7.79 4.92
CA ILE A 91 -3.44 -8.88 5.34
C ILE A 91 -4.22 -9.36 4.11
N ASN A 92 -4.21 -10.69 3.90
CA ASN A 92 -5.15 -11.31 2.98
C ASN A 92 -6.45 -11.52 3.75
N ASP A 93 -7.47 -10.73 3.45
CA ASP A 93 -8.74 -10.74 4.18
C ASP A 93 -9.53 -12.03 3.94
N ASN A 94 -9.20 -12.77 2.89
CA ASN A 94 -9.86 -14.02 2.55
C ASN A 94 -9.29 -15.21 3.33
N THR A 95 -7.98 -15.25 3.52
CA THR A 95 -7.28 -16.39 4.16
C THR A 95 -6.76 -16.07 5.55
N GLY A 96 -6.62 -14.79 5.89
CA GLY A 96 -6.00 -14.38 7.13
C GLY A 96 -4.48 -14.39 7.12
N ASP A 97 -3.86 -14.73 6.00
CA ASP A 97 -2.41 -14.64 5.88
C ASP A 97 -1.96 -13.21 6.06
N MET A 98 -0.83 -13.03 6.73
CA MET A 98 -0.31 -11.72 7.07
C MET A 98 1.15 -11.60 6.71
N TRP A 99 1.51 -10.38 6.34
CA TRP A 99 2.89 -9.96 6.08
C TRP A 99 3.15 -8.66 6.81
N LYS A 100 4.41 -8.41 7.08
CA LYS A 100 4.91 -7.12 7.54
C LYS A 100 5.78 -6.56 6.44
N PHE A 101 5.62 -5.29 6.11
CA PHE A 101 6.47 -4.65 5.10
C PHE A 101 6.96 -3.30 5.56
N GLN A 102 8.01 -2.83 4.90
CA GLN A 102 8.67 -1.58 5.23
C GLN A 102 9.00 -0.80 3.97
N TRP A 103 8.73 0.50 4.01
CA TRP A 103 9.24 1.42 3.01
C TRP A 103 10.46 2.15 3.57
N SER A 104 11.26 2.81 2.69
CA SER A 104 12.46 3.48 3.15
C SER A 104 12.90 4.57 2.18
N THR A 105 13.52 5.60 2.73
CA THR A 105 14.22 6.62 1.97
C THR A 105 15.70 6.29 1.79
N LYS A 106 16.20 5.20 2.38
CA LYS A 106 17.62 4.84 2.40
C LYS A 106 18.05 3.93 1.24
N GLY A 107 17.12 3.27 0.56
CA GLY A 107 17.43 2.40 -0.57
C GLY A 107 16.75 1.04 -0.49
N ASP A 108 16.99 0.21 -1.50
CA ASP A 108 16.28 -1.06 -1.69
C ASP A 108 16.51 -2.04 -0.56
N ASP A 109 17.69 -2.04 0.07
CA ASP A 109 17.99 -2.97 1.15
C ASP A 109 17.11 -2.75 2.38
N TYR A 110 16.48 -1.59 2.47
CA TYR A 110 15.62 -1.23 3.58
C TYR A 110 14.13 -1.33 3.21
N ARG A 111 13.81 -1.69 1.98
CA ARG A 111 12.45 -2.00 1.54
C ARG A 111 12.31 -3.51 1.50
N TRP A 112 11.36 -4.04 2.27
CA TRP A 112 11.21 -5.49 2.39
C TRP A 112 9.80 -5.86 2.79
N ILE A 113 9.49 -7.14 2.57
CA ILE A 113 8.25 -7.76 3.02
C ILE A 113 8.58 -9.14 3.59
N GLU A 114 7.97 -9.47 4.72
CA GLU A 114 8.16 -10.72 5.44
C GLU A 114 6.80 -11.31 5.78
N ARG A 115 6.65 -12.59 5.56
CA ARG A 115 5.42 -13.30 5.91
C ARG A 115 5.44 -13.73 7.37
N PHE A 116 4.32 -13.54 8.06
CA PHE A 116 4.12 -14.15 9.38
C PHE A 116 3.85 -15.64 9.22
N ARG A 117 4.37 -16.40 10.11
CA ARG A 117 4.21 -17.86 10.11
C ARG A 117 3.19 -18.32 11.13
#